data_a63201c9065373120475e2a099d2f13b
#
_entry.id   a63201c9065373120475e2a099d2f13b
#
_cell.length_a   1.000
_cell.length_b   1.000
_cell.length_c   1.000
_cell.angle_alpha   90.00
_cell.angle_beta   90.00
_cell.angle_gamma   90.00
#
_symmetry.space_group_name_H-M   'P 1'
#
loop_
_entity.id
_entity.type
_entity.pdbx_description
1 polymer ?
#
loop_
_entity_poly.entity_id
_entity_poly.type
_entity_poly.pdbx_seq_one_letter_code
_entity_poly.pdbx_strand_id
1 'polypeptide(L)'
;FSLLLTAYFPSVYTKGMNSSYITALPDDWERVARVFSAMGDATRQKILLLFEPGESISLSSLVTTVGLSRTAVSHHVNVLVRAGLLIPRRQGREVLYRRDLPFALEMLDRVRDYALAQLAAEQGDRS
;
A
#
# COMPACT_ATOMS: atom_id res chain seq x y z
N PHE A 1 14.11 3.31 19.74
CA PHE A 1 13.35 2.53 18.74
C PHE A 1 12.38 1.57 19.39
N SER A 2 12.88 0.70 20.26
CA SER A 2 12.04 -0.32 20.91
C SER A 2 10.94 0.27 21.80
N LEU A 3 11.20 1.43 22.44
CA LEU A 3 10.21 2.07 23.30
C LEU A 3 8.97 2.54 22.55
N LEU A 4 9.17 3.10 21.36
CA LEU A 4 8.05 3.59 20.56
C LEU A 4 7.31 2.45 19.86
N LEU A 5 8.03 1.42 19.44
CA LEU A 5 7.39 0.22 18.97
C LEU A 5 6.60 -0.45 20.10
N THR A 6 7.09 -0.38 21.33
CA THR A 6 6.35 -0.86 22.49
C THR A 6 5.08 -0.03 22.73
N ALA A 7 5.11 1.27 22.48
CA ALA A 7 3.91 2.10 22.58
C ALA A 7 2.88 1.78 21.48
N TYR A 8 3.35 1.45 20.28
CA TYR A 8 2.50 1.08 19.16
C TYR A 8 2.05 -0.38 19.21
N PHE A 9 2.98 -1.26 19.56
CA PHE A 9 2.75 -2.70 19.67
C PHE A 9 3.34 -3.19 21.00
N PRO A 10 2.74 -2.78 22.13
CA PRO A 10 3.38 -2.99 23.44
C PRO A 10 3.69 -4.45 23.71
N SER A 11 2.95 -5.36 23.11
CA SER A 11 3.13 -6.77 23.36
C SER A 11 4.17 -7.43 22.46
N VAL A 12 4.60 -6.77 21.39
CA VAL A 12 5.55 -7.37 20.44
C VAL A 12 6.97 -7.43 21.01
N TYR A 13 7.34 -6.42 21.78
CA TYR A 13 8.72 -6.28 22.29
C TYR A 13 8.85 -6.62 23.76
N THR A 14 7.80 -7.09 24.39
CA THR A 14 7.85 -7.49 25.79
C THR A 14 8.53 -8.85 25.91
N LYS A 15 9.57 -8.91 26.72
CA LYS A 15 10.27 -10.16 26.97
C LYS A 15 9.32 -11.18 27.58
N GLY A 16 9.33 -12.40 27.04
CA GLY A 16 8.43 -13.45 27.47
C GLY A 16 7.02 -13.29 26.96
N MET A 17 6.82 -12.44 25.96
CA MET A 17 5.51 -12.21 25.39
C MET A 17 4.90 -13.47 24.80
N ASN A 18 3.60 -13.50 24.83
CA ASN A 18 2.82 -14.53 24.19
C ASN A 18 2.85 -14.30 22.66
N SER A 19 3.06 -15.37 21.92
CA SER A 19 3.08 -15.30 20.46
C SER A 19 1.79 -14.74 19.85
N SER A 20 0.68 -14.81 20.58
CA SER A 20 -0.59 -14.22 20.12
C SER A 20 -0.52 -12.72 19.90
N TYR A 21 0.43 -12.03 20.49
CA TYR A 21 0.59 -10.59 20.34
C TYR A 21 1.05 -10.17 18.96
N ILE A 22 1.69 -11.05 18.21
CA ILE A 22 2.25 -10.72 16.90
C ILE A 22 1.45 -11.34 15.76
N THR A 23 0.26 -11.88 16.05
CA THR A 23 -0.53 -12.57 15.03
C THR A 23 -1.32 -11.64 14.12
N ALA A 24 -1.51 -10.40 14.52
CA ALA A 24 -2.30 -9.46 13.72
C ALA A 24 -1.79 -8.04 13.87
N LEU A 25 -1.80 -7.30 12.76
CA LEU A 25 -1.60 -5.86 12.78
C LEU A 25 -2.91 -5.18 13.22
N PRO A 26 -2.83 -3.97 13.81
CA PRO A 26 -4.02 -3.15 13.96
C PRO A 26 -4.70 -2.92 12.60
N ASP A 27 -6.03 -2.82 12.60
CA ASP A 27 -6.82 -2.74 11.36
C ASP A 27 -6.35 -1.64 10.41
N ASP A 28 -6.01 -0.48 10.94
CA ASP A 28 -5.55 0.63 10.13
C ASP A 28 -4.17 0.36 9.50
N TRP A 29 -3.31 -0.42 10.17
CA TRP A 29 -2.04 -0.85 9.60
C TRP A 29 -2.20 -1.98 8.58
N GLU A 30 -3.25 -2.76 8.65
CA GLU A 30 -3.51 -3.78 7.64
C GLU A 30 -3.74 -3.15 6.26
N ARG A 31 -4.45 -2.02 6.21
CA ARG A 31 -4.63 -1.29 4.93
C ARG A 31 -3.30 -0.77 4.40
N VAL A 32 -2.46 -0.23 5.28
CA VAL A 32 -1.11 0.21 4.91
C VAL A 32 -0.29 -0.96 4.37
N ALA A 33 -0.34 -2.10 5.06
CA ALA A 33 0.39 -3.29 4.64
C ALA A 33 -0.03 -3.76 3.23
N ARG A 34 -1.33 -3.73 2.94
CA ARG A 34 -1.82 -4.10 1.61
C ARG A 34 -1.31 -3.15 0.53
N VAL A 35 -1.30 -1.85 0.81
CA VAL A 35 -0.77 -0.86 -0.13
C VAL A 35 0.71 -1.09 -0.39
N PHE A 36 1.51 -1.25 0.66
CA PHE A 36 2.95 -1.48 0.48
C PHE A 36 3.24 -2.82 -0.20
N SER A 37 2.49 -3.85 0.12
CA SER A 37 2.61 -5.14 -0.58
C SER A 37 2.31 -4.99 -2.07
N ALA A 38 1.24 -4.28 -2.41
CA ALA A 38 0.88 -4.03 -3.80
C ALA A 38 1.95 -3.21 -4.52
N MET A 39 2.52 -2.22 -3.86
CA MET A 39 3.57 -1.36 -4.42
C MET A 39 4.96 -2.00 -4.39
N GLY A 40 5.12 -3.12 -3.72
CA GLY A 40 6.41 -3.81 -3.59
C GLY A 40 6.85 -4.59 -4.82
N ASP A 41 6.20 -4.39 -5.96
CA ASP A 41 6.49 -5.08 -7.22
C ASP A 41 6.73 -4.05 -8.32
N ALA A 42 7.83 -4.22 -9.07
CA ALA A 42 8.24 -3.26 -10.09
C ALA A 42 7.21 -3.11 -11.21
N THR A 43 6.56 -4.21 -11.61
CA THR A 43 5.54 -4.16 -12.65
C THR A 43 4.32 -3.37 -12.19
N ARG A 44 3.91 -3.55 -10.95
CA ARG A 44 2.77 -2.80 -10.41
C ARG A 44 3.09 -1.32 -10.27
N GLN A 45 4.30 -0.96 -9.85
CA GLN A 45 4.74 0.44 -9.84
C GLN A 45 4.70 1.02 -11.25
N LYS A 46 5.19 0.27 -12.23
CA LYS A 46 5.16 0.69 -13.63
C LYS A 46 3.72 0.96 -14.10
N ILE A 47 2.80 0.07 -13.75
CA ILE A 47 1.37 0.27 -14.09
C ILE A 47 0.86 1.58 -13.50
N LEU A 48 1.13 1.85 -12.22
CA LEU A 48 0.68 3.09 -11.58
C LEU A 48 1.27 4.34 -12.24
N LEU A 49 2.50 4.26 -12.73
CA LEU A 49 3.18 5.38 -13.37
C LEU A 49 2.70 5.64 -14.80
N LEU A 50 1.97 4.71 -15.41
CA LEU A 50 1.44 4.91 -16.77
C LEU A 50 0.31 5.93 -16.83
N PHE A 51 -0.37 6.16 -15.72
CA PHE A 51 -1.53 7.05 -15.69
C PHE A 51 -1.11 8.51 -15.68
N GLU A 52 -1.65 9.27 -16.63
CA GLU A 52 -1.58 10.73 -16.57
C GLU A 52 -2.56 11.25 -15.52
N PRO A 53 -2.38 12.48 -15.04
CA PRO A 53 -3.31 13.04 -14.04
C PRO A 53 -4.76 12.97 -14.52
N GLY A 54 -5.61 12.34 -13.72
CA GLY A 54 -7.05 12.21 -14.02
C GLY A 54 -7.41 11.19 -15.08
N GLU A 55 -6.43 10.47 -15.61
CA GLU A 55 -6.67 9.53 -16.71
C GLU A 55 -7.33 8.25 -16.24
N SER A 56 -8.22 7.71 -17.08
CA SER A 56 -8.74 6.35 -16.96
C SER A 56 -8.18 5.52 -18.11
N ILE A 57 -7.68 4.32 -17.80
CA ILE A 57 -7.08 3.43 -18.80
C ILE A 57 -7.80 2.09 -18.76
N SER A 58 -8.14 1.55 -19.95
CA SER A 58 -8.78 0.24 -20.05
C SER A 58 -7.78 -0.87 -19.78
N LEU A 59 -8.29 -2.03 -19.35
CA LEU A 59 -7.45 -3.22 -19.18
C LEU A 59 -6.73 -3.57 -20.47
N SER A 60 -7.44 -3.49 -21.61
CA SER A 60 -6.83 -3.79 -22.92
C SER A 60 -5.65 -2.90 -23.24
N SER A 61 -5.77 -1.59 -22.94
CA SER A 61 -4.67 -0.65 -23.14
C SER A 61 -3.49 -0.94 -22.21
N LEU A 62 -3.77 -1.31 -20.96
CA LEU A 62 -2.73 -1.70 -20.02
C LEU A 62 -1.99 -2.95 -20.50
N VAL A 63 -2.71 -3.94 -20.99
CA VAL A 63 -2.11 -5.17 -21.53
C VAL A 63 -1.15 -4.84 -22.69
N THR A 64 -1.61 -4.02 -23.63
CA THR A 64 -0.78 -3.62 -24.78
C THR A 64 0.47 -2.86 -24.33
N THR A 65 0.30 -1.93 -23.40
CA THR A 65 1.40 -1.04 -22.98
C THR A 65 2.43 -1.76 -22.13
N VAL A 66 1.98 -2.63 -21.21
CA VAL A 66 2.87 -3.34 -20.28
C VAL A 66 3.66 -4.45 -21.02
N GLY A 67 3.09 -5.03 -22.06
CA GLY A 67 3.77 -6.06 -22.83
C GLY A 67 3.82 -7.43 -22.17
N LEU A 68 2.96 -7.68 -21.20
CA LEU A 68 2.79 -8.99 -20.56
C LEU A 68 1.49 -9.61 -21.02
N SER A 69 1.27 -10.90 -20.70
CA SER A 69 0.03 -11.57 -21.01
C SER A 69 -1.16 -10.87 -20.31
N ARG A 70 -2.34 -11.01 -20.89
CA ARG A 70 -3.55 -10.49 -20.29
C ARG A 70 -3.79 -11.05 -18.88
N THR A 71 -3.51 -12.31 -18.68
CA THR A 71 -3.64 -12.96 -17.37
C THR A 71 -2.70 -12.31 -16.34
N ALA A 72 -1.46 -12.07 -16.71
CA ALA A 72 -0.47 -11.45 -15.81
C ALA A 72 -0.86 -10.01 -15.48
N VAL A 73 -1.23 -9.21 -16.49
CA VAL A 73 -1.63 -7.81 -16.26
C VAL A 73 -2.89 -7.76 -15.41
N SER A 74 -3.87 -8.61 -15.70
CA SER A 74 -5.11 -8.70 -14.94
C SER A 74 -4.84 -9.03 -13.47
N HIS A 75 -3.90 -9.94 -13.20
CA HIS A 75 -3.49 -10.26 -11.84
C HIS A 75 -2.92 -9.04 -11.11
N HIS A 76 -1.98 -8.36 -11.74
CA HIS A 76 -1.36 -7.16 -11.15
C HIS A 76 -2.37 -6.05 -10.90
N VAL A 77 -3.26 -5.81 -11.86
CA VAL A 77 -4.32 -4.82 -11.73
C VAL A 77 -5.26 -5.18 -10.57
N ASN A 78 -5.63 -6.45 -10.46
CA ASN A 78 -6.50 -6.89 -9.36
C ASN A 78 -5.85 -6.72 -7.98
N VAL A 79 -4.56 -6.94 -7.87
CA VAL A 79 -3.81 -6.67 -6.63
C VAL A 79 -3.90 -5.18 -6.27
N LEU A 80 -3.72 -4.30 -7.26
CA LEU A 80 -3.81 -2.86 -7.06
C LEU A 80 -5.22 -2.41 -6.68
N VAL A 81 -6.24 -3.00 -7.30
CA VAL A 81 -7.65 -2.70 -6.97
C VAL A 81 -7.97 -3.13 -5.54
N ARG A 82 -7.57 -4.32 -5.14
CA ARG A 82 -7.84 -4.81 -3.79
C ARG A 82 -7.12 -4.00 -2.72
N ALA A 83 -5.95 -3.45 -3.06
CA ALA A 83 -5.22 -2.56 -2.16
C ALA A 83 -5.82 -1.15 -2.09
N GLY A 84 -6.74 -0.79 -2.97
CA GLY A 84 -7.35 0.54 -3.02
C GLY A 84 -6.58 1.55 -3.86
N LEU A 85 -5.55 1.13 -4.57
CA LEU A 85 -4.72 2.03 -5.38
C LEU A 85 -5.31 2.32 -6.76
N LEU A 86 -6.10 1.41 -7.28
CA LEU A 86 -6.84 1.58 -8.53
C LEU A 86 -8.33 1.40 -8.27
N ILE A 87 -9.14 2.20 -8.94
CA ILE A 87 -10.60 2.14 -8.87
C ILE A 87 -11.11 1.68 -10.22
N PRO A 88 -11.82 0.53 -10.28
CA PRO A 88 -12.39 0.05 -11.52
C PRO A 88 -13.72 0.73 -11.80
N ARG A 89 -14.02 0.94 -13.08
CA ARG A 89 -15.31 1.43 -13.55
C ARG A 89 -15.67 0.70 -14.82
N ARG A 90 -16.84 0.08 -14.82
CA ARG A 90 -17.31 -0.60 -16.02
C ARG A 90 -17.89 0.43 -17.00
N GLN A 91 -17.47 0.32 -18.25
CA GLN A 91 -18.00 1.14 -19.34
C GLN A 91 -18.24 0.26 -20.55
N GLY A 92 -19.50 -0.12 -20.76
CA GLY A 92 -19.86 -1.08 -21.78
C GLY A 92 -19.22 -2.44 -21.49
N ARG A 93 -18.47 -2.96 -22.45
CA ARG A 93 -17.77 -4.25 -22.31
C ARG A 93 -16.37 -4.10 -21.71
N GLU A 94 -15.93 -2.88 -21.51
CA GLU A 94 -14.60 -2.60 -20.97
C GLU A 94 -14.66 -2.28 -19.50
N VAL A 95 -13.54 -2.53 -18.82
CA VAL A 95 -13.30 -2.02 -17.48
C VAL A 95 -12.20 -0.97 -17.59
N LEU A 96 -12.49 0.21 -17.09
CA LEU A 96 -11.54 1.31 -17.00
C LEU A 96 -11.05 1.42 -15.57
N TYR A 97 -9.80 1.78 -15.43
CA TYR A 97 -9.17 1.98 -14.11
C TYR A 97 -8.67 3.40 -13.99
N ARG A 98 -8.75 3.95 -12.80
CA ARG A 98 -8.10 5.22 -12.46
C ARG A 98 -7.41 5.07 -11.12
N ARG A 99 -6.39 5.91 -10.88
CA ARG A 99 -5.68 5.88 -9.59
C ARG A 99 -6.50 6.57 -8.51
N ASP A 100 -6.42 6.05 -7.30
CA ASP A 100 -6.91 6.75 -6.12
C ASP A 100 -5.73 7.38 -5.39
N LEU A 101 -5.28 8.53 -5.89
CA LEU A 101 -4.14 9.23 -5.29
C LEU A 101 -4.43 9.75 -3.88
N PRO A 102 -5.64 10.28 -3.58
CA PRO A 102 -5.92 10.68 -2.20
C PRO A 102 -5.77 9.53 -1.20
N PHE A 103 -6.25 8.35 -1.54
CA PHE A 103 -6.09 7.18 -0.67
C PHE A 103 -4.62 6.76 -0.54
N ALA A 104 -3.88 6.75 -1.65
CA ALA A 104 -2.45 6.42 -1.64
C ALA A 104 -1.68 7.37 -0.72
N LEU A 105 -1.95 8.67 -0.83
CA LEU A 105 -1.32 9.69 0.02
C LEU A 105 -1.67 9.49 1.48
N GLU A 106 -2.92 9.17 1.79
CA GLU A 106 -3.35 8.89 3.17
C GLU A 106 -2.54 7.75 3.78
N MET A 107 -2.32 6.69 3.01
CA MET A 107 -1.55 5.54 3.49
C MET A 107 -0.07 5.86 3.66
N LEU A 108 0.51 6.61 2.73
CA LEU A 108 1.90 7.07 2.83
C LEU A 108 2.09 8.02 4.00
N ASP A 109 1.14 8.92 4.23
CA ASP A 109 1.20 9.85 5.36
C ASP A 109 1.15 9.11 6.70
N ARG A 110 0.41 8.03 6.79
CA ARG A 110 0.41 7.21 8.01
C ARG A 110 1.79 6.71 8.35
N VAL A 111 2.51 6.18 7.37
CA VAL A 111 3.87 5.68 7.58
C VAL A 111 4.81 6.83 7.91
N ARG A 112 4.67 7.94 7.20
CA ARG A 112 5.48 9.13 7.44
C ARG A 112 5.28 9.67 8.85
N ASP A 113 4.04 9.82 9.28
CA ASP A 113 3.71 10.34 10.62
C ASP A 113 4.26 9.42 11.71
N TYR A 114 4.13 8.13 11.53
CA TYR A 114 4.71 7.16 12.45
C TYR A 114 6.23 7.32 12.51
N ALA A 115 6.90 7.38 11.37
CA ALA A 115 8.35 7.51 11.32
C ALA A 115 8.83 8.81 11.96
N LEU A 116 8.10 9.91 11.74
CA LEU A 116 8.44 11.21 12.35
C LEU A 116 8.30 11.15 13.87
N ALA A 117 7.26 10.51 14.38
CA ALA A 117 7.09 10.36 15.82
C ALA A 117 8.22 9.51 16.44
N GLN A 118 8.62 8.45 15.75
CA GLN A 118 9.72 7.60 16.19
C GLN A 118 11.04 8.38 16.21
N LEU A 119 11.28 9.13 15.15
CA LEU A 119 12.49 9.93 15.03
C LEU A 119 12.58 11.00 16.13
N ALA A 120 11.47 11.67 16.41
CA ALA A 120 11.42 12.66 17.47
C ALA A 120 11.75 12.06 18.84
N ALA A 121 11.25 10.87 19.12
CA ALA A 121 11.55 10.20 20.38
C ALA A 121 13.01 9.73 20.46
N GLU A 122 13.57 9.25 19.36
CA GLU A 122 14.99 8.90 19.31
C GLU A 122 15.89 10.12 19.58
N GLN A 123 15.53 11.26 19.03
CA GLN A 123 16.26 12.51 19.25
C GLN A 123 16.09 13.03 20.67
N GLY A 124 14.90 12.88 21.26
CA GLY A 124 14.64 13.23 22.65
C GLY A 124 15.46 12.43 23.64
N ASP A 125 15.65 11.13 23.37
CA ASP A 125 16.44 10.23 24.22
C ASP A 125 17.93 10.58 24.21
N ARG A 126 18.41 11.32 23.20
CA ARG A 126 19.82 11.70 23.08
C ARG A 126 20.16 12.99 23.83
N SER A 127 19.15 13.68 24.28
CA SER A 127 19.35 14.90 25.09
C SER A 127 19.17 14.60 26.56
#